data_df8fe1e9944b6b53a66aad3716238a2e
#
_entry.id   df8fe1e9944b6b53a66aad3716238a2e
#
_cell.length_a   1.000
_cell.length_b   1.000
_cell.length_c   1.000
_cell.angle_alpha   90.00
_cell.angle_beta   90.00
_cell.angle_gamma   90.00
#
_symmetry.space_group_name_H-M   'P 1'
#
loop_
_entity.id
_entity.type
_entity.pdbx_description
1 polymer ?
#
loop_
_entity_poly.entity_id
_entity_poly.type
_entity_poly.pdbx_seq_one_letter_code
_entity_poly.pdbx_strand_id
1 'polypeptide(L)'
;MKKILAAILVLTMLFTLPAAAMADEDEGARTLSWITAQRLIEKAELTGNFYQVGDINLDLWIPDMLTAQTDLPDNCYCIFASEDGAATIEVNAVALVEGMELEDVEDYVTERGAESDGFFWINGFDALVYELKDEGCLSVVILVDDGSALEFVFEDVSDPEVYSLASLVMCTIQPHTLEVRDLALMMDADLNSTWGPDKHVSYFDDGSINVNMWEENVNADNIKNVKNWDAVRQDKIDTYELYVRALSILGLKDTPLTLQFTDADQELIFLSIEDGKITYDALA
;
A
#
# COMPACT_ATOMS: atom_id res chain seq x y z
N MET A 1 -5.66 20.50 8.96
CA MET A 1 -4.27 20.80 9.26
C MET A 1 -3.76 20.11 10.54
N LYS A 2 -4.21 20.36 11.77
CA LYS A 2 -3.62 19.70 12.98
C LYS A 2 -3.75 18.17 13.05
N LYS A 3 -4.75 17.54 12.39
CA LYS A 3 -4.93 16.08 12.35
C LYS A 3 -4.03 15.43 11.30
N ILE A 4 -3.74 16.12 10.21
CA ILE A 4 -2.79 15.71 9.18
C ILE A 4 -1.37 15.67 9.76
N LEU A 5 -1.01 16.62 10.61
CA LEU A 5 0.32 16.66 11.26
C LEU A 5 0.65 15.37 12.07
N ALA A 6 -0.33 14.72 12.66
CA ALA A 6 -0.13 13.46 13.38
C ALA A 6 0.07 12.25 12.44
N ALA A 7 -0.59 12.25 11.28
CA ALA A 7 -0.39 11.26 10.22
C ALA A 7 0.97 11.43 9.53
N ILE A 8 1.40 12.68 9.31
CA ILE A 8 2.68 13.05 8.73
C ILE A 8 3.85 12.44 9.51
N LEU A 9 3.81 12.46 10.84
CA LEU A 9 4.90 11.91 11.66
C LEU A 9 5.06 10.39 11.50
N VAL A 10 4.00 9.70 11.10
CA VAL A 10 4.00 8.25 10.86
C VAL A 10 4.39 7.93 9.42
N LEU A 11 3.96 8.75 8.45
CA LEU A 11 4.34 8.61 7.05
C LEU A 11 5.82 8.91 6.82
N THR A 12 6.35 9.97 7.43
CA THR A 12 7.81 10.22 7.40
C THR A 12 8.60 9.06 7.98
N MET A 13 8.06 8.28 8.92
CA MET A 13 8.71 7.05 9.38
C MET A 13 8.63 5.90 8.37
N LEU A 14 7.63 5.83 7.49
CA LEU A 14 7.53 4.82 6.43
C LEU A 14 8.47 5.12 5.25
N PHE A 15 8.67 6.39 4.92
CA PHE A 15 9.57 6.82 3.83
C PHE A 15 10.97 7.17 4.31
N THR A 16 11.18 7.47 5.62
CA THR A 16 12.48 7.64 6.27
C THR A 16 12.93 6.43 7.07
N LEU A 17 12.27 5.28 6.98
CA LEU A 17 12.94 4.03 7.31
C LEU A 17 14.19 4.02 6.44
N PRO A 18 15.37 4.05 7.06
CA PRO A 18 16.58 4.36 6.35
C PRO A 18 16.73 3.39 5.19
N ALA A 19 17.04 3.89 4.00
CA ALA A 19 17.63 3.11 2.93
C ALA A 19 18.82 2.24 3.41
N ALA A 20 19.31 2.48 4.62
CA ALA A 20 20.34 1.74 5.32
C ALA A 20 19.87 0.43 6.01
N ALA A 21 18.56 0.19 6.17
CA ALA A 21 18.04 -1.07 6.75
C ALA A 21 17.56 -2.08 5.70
N MET A 22 17.52 -1.69 4.42
CA MET A 22 17.19 -2.55 3.27
C MET A 22 18.33 -2.58 2.22
N ALA A 23 19.53 -2.15 2.58
CA ALA A 23 20.72 -2.32 1.75
C ALA A 23 21.28 -3.74 1.93
N ASP A 24 20.51 -4.76 1.60
CA ASP A 24 21.01 -6.01 1.08
C ASP A 24 20.90 -5.92 -0.44
N GLU A 25 21.97 -6.28 -1.12
CA GLU A 25 22.28 -6.06 -2.52
C GLU A 25 21.38 -6.83 -3.54
N ASP A 26 20.10 -7.05 -3.25
CA ASP A 26 19.10 -7.43 -4.24
C ASP A 26 18.14 -6.23 -4.40
N GLU A 27 18.21 -5.54 -5.54
CA GLU A 27 17.39 -4.42 -5.96
C GLU A 27 15.93 -4.85 -6.20
N GLY A 28 15.26 -5.36 -5.14
CA GLY A 28 13.85 -5.67 -5.18
C GLY A 28 13.01 -4.39 -5.18
N ALA A 29 11.99 -4.32 -6.03
CA ALA A 29 11.03 -3.22 -6.04
C ALA A 29 10.46 -2.98 -4.64
N ARG A 30 10.38 -1.72 -4.21
CA ARG A 30 9.72 -1.34 -2.95
C ARG A 30 8.24 -1.64 -3.06
N THR A 31 7.64 -2.11 -1.97
CA THR A 31 6.24 -2.54 -2.00
C THR A 31 5.35 -1.58 -1.22
N LEU A 32 4.28 -1.11 -1.85
CA LEU A 32 3.25 -0.28 -1.23
C LEU A 32 1.91 -1.00 -1.28
N SER A 33 1.17 -0.97 -0.16
CA SER A 33 -0.10 -1.67 -0.02
C SER A 33 -1.22 -0.74 0.44
N TRP A 34 -2.41 -0.89 -0.16
CA TRP A 34 -3.65 -0.27 0.31
C TRP A 34 -3.90 -0.53 1.80
N ILE A 35 -3.56 -1.71 2.30
CA ILE A 35 -3.79 -2.05 3.71
C ILE A 35 -2.95 -1.17 4.64
N THR A 36 -1.72 -0.85 4.23
CA THR A 36 -0.88 0.13 4.94
C THR A 36 -1.50 1.52 4.91
N ALA A 37 -1.98 1.96 3.73
CA ALA A 37 -2.69 3.22 3.58
C ALA A 37 -3.96 3.27 4.44
N GLN A 38 -4.77 2.22 4.47
CA GLN A 38 -5.98 2.12 5.29
C GLN A 38 -5.66 2.32 6.77
N ARG A 39 -4.61 1.69 7.29
CA ARG A 39 -4.16 1.86 8.69
C ARG A 39 -3.84 3.32 9.01
N LEU A 40 -3.23 4.04 8.07
CA LEU A 40 -2.90 5.46 8.21
C LEU A 40 -4.13 6.35 8.11
N ILE A 41 -5.03 6.06 7.17
CA ILE A 41 -6.33 6.75 7.01
C ILE A 41 -7.15 6.66 8.29
N GLU A 42 -7.29 5.45 8.85
CA GLU A 42 -8.00 5.22 10.11
C GLU A 42 -7.36 5.97 11.28
N LYS A 43 -6.04 5.90 11.41
CA LYS A 43 -5.28 6.57 12.48
C LYS A 43 -5.37 8.09 12.40
N ALA A 44 -5.41 8.64 11.19
CA ALA A 44 -5.55 10.07 10.94
C ALA A 44 -7.00 10.54 10.95
N GLU A 45 -7.98 9.64 11.10
CA GLU A 45 -9.42 9.91 10.99
C GLU A 45 -9.78 10.64 9.68
N LEU A 46 -9.09 10.29 8.58
CA LEU A 46 -9.37 10.85 7.27
C LEU A 46 -10.62 10.18 6.67
N THR A 47 -11.37 10.95 5.89
CA THR A 47 -12.49 10.46 5.09
C THR A 47 -12.24 10.70 3.61
N GLY A 48 -12.80 9.85 2.76
CA GLY A 48 -12.61 9.91 1.32
C GLY A 48 -13.30 8.76 0.62
N ASN A 49 -13.19 8.74 -0.70
CA ASN A 49 -13.85 7.73 -1.54
C ASN A 49 -12.90 7.23 -2.63
N PHE A 50 -13.11 6.00 -3.08
CA PHE A 50 -12.47 5.51 -4.30
C PHE A 50 -13.06 6.19 -5.52
N TYR A 51 -12.19 6.55 -6.44
CA TYR A 51 -12.49 7.11 -7.73
C TYR A 51 -11.89 6.25 -8.83
N GLN A 52 -12.72 5.79 -9.76
CA GLN A 52 -12.26 5.05 -10.93
C GLN A 52 -11.71 6.02 -11.99
N VAL A 53 -10.53 5.74 -12.50
CA VAL A 53 -9.88 6.56 -13.52
C VAL A 53 -10.45 6.27 -14.90
N GLY A 54 -11.36 7.11 -15.37
CA GLY A 54 -12.03 6.90 -16.66
C GLY A 54 -12.72 5.54 -16.74
N ASP A 55 -12.52 4.83 -17.86
CA ASP A 55 -13.01 3.45 -18.07
C ASP A 55 -11.87 2.42 -17.85
N ILE A 56 -10.78 2.82 -17.17
CA ILE A 56 -9.62 1.96 -16.93
C ILE A 56 -9.86 1.10 -15.68
N ASN A 57 -9.29 -0.09 -15.64
CA ASN A 57 -9.36 -0.97 -14.47
C ASN A 57 -8.42 -0.48 -13.35
N LEU A 58 -8.60 0.77 -12.92
CA LEU A 58 -7.78 1.40 -11.90
C LEU A 58 -8.60 2.37 -11.06
N ASP A 59 -8.44 2.26 -9.74
CA ASP A 59 -8.99 3.14 -8.73
C ASP A 59 -7.87 3.83 -7.94
N LEU A 60 -8.17 5.03 -7.42
CA LEU A 60 -7.41 5.65 -6.35
C LEU A 60 -8.36 6.22 -5.30
N TRP A 61 -7.93 6.21 -4.05
CA TRP A 61 -8.72 6.80 -2.96
C TRP A 61 -8.41 8.28 -2.85
N ILE A 62 -9.46 9.11 -2.91
CA ILE A 62 -9.38 10.56 -2.84
C ILE A 62 -9.96 11.04 -1.51
N PRO A 63 -9.18 11.75 -0.67
CA PRO A 63 -9.68 12.32 0.57
C PRO A 63 -10.67 13.46 0.31
N ASP A 64 -11.69 13.58 1.17
CA ASP A 64 -12.79 14.55 1.05
C ASP A 64 -12.34 16.03 1.01
N MET A 65 -11.09 16.31 1.39
CA MET A 65 -10.52 17.66 1.29
C MET A 65 -10.12 18.05 -0.13
N LEU A 66 -10.06 17.10 -1.04
CA LEU A 66 -9.77 17.32 -2.47
C LEU A 66 -11.07 17.24 -3.26
N THR A 67 -11.25 18.15 -4.20
CA THR A 67 -12.45 18.20 -5.05
C THR A 67 -12.06 18.03 -6.52
N ALA A 68 -12.86 17.24 -7.25
CA ALA A 68 -12.67 17.05 -8.67
C ALA A 68 -12.86 18.37 -9.44
N GLN A 69 -11.94 18.66 -10.35
CA GLN A 69 -12.02 19.79 -11.25
C GLN A 69 -12.77 19.42 -12.53
N THR A 70 -13.43 20.39 -13.16
CA THR A 70 -14.25 20.17 -14.35
C THR A 70 -13.53 20.55 -15.66
N ASP A 71 -12.58 21.47 -15.59
CA ASP A 71 -11.81 21.92 -16.76
C ASP A 71 -10.53 21.09 -16.83
N LEU A 72 -10.58 20.00 -17.62
CA LEU A 72 -9.46 19.08 -17.78
C LEU A 72 -8.68 19.42 -19.07
N PRO A 73 -7.35 19.40 -19.02
CA PRO A 73 -6.51 19.43 -20.23
C PRO A 73 -6.76 18.22 -21.13
N ASP A 74 -6.36 18.34 -22.40
CA ASP A 74 -6.29 17.18 -23.29
C ASP A 74 -5.35 16.13 -22.71
N ASN A 75 -5.73 14.85 -22.76
CA ASN A 75 -5.02 13.70 -22.16
C ASN A 75 -5.06 13.62 -20.62
N CYS A 76 -5.80 14.46 -19.91
CA CYS A 76 -5.99 14.33 -18.47
C CYS A 76 -7.32 13.62 -18.18
N TYR A 77 -7.27 12.55 -17.39
CA TYR A 77 -8.46 11.80 -16.95
C TYR A 77 -9.18 12.48 -15.80
N CYS A 78 -8.44 13.01 -14.86
CA CYS A 78 -9.01 13.71 -13.70
C CYS A 78 -7.96 14.61 -13.03
N ILE A 79 -8.46 15.68 -12.39
CA ILE A 79 -7.71 16.56 -11.51
C ILE A 79 -8.49 16.69 -10.21
N PHE A 80 -7.80 16.54 -9.08
CA PHE A 80 -8.34 16.82 -7.76
C PHE A 80 -7.48 17.89 -7.10
N ALA A 81 -8.11 18.91 -6.54
CA ALA A 81 -7.41 19.98 -5.87
C ALA A 81 -8.03 20.35 -4.53
N SER A 82 -7.21 20.79 -3.59
CA SER A 82 -7.66 21.41 -2.36
C SER A 82 -8.32 22.76 -2.62
N GLU A 83 -9.19 23.23 -1.70
CA GLU A 83 -9.91 24.51 -1.85
C GLU A 83 -8.97 25.72 -1.98
N ASP A 84 -7.80 25.66 -1.35
CA ASP A 84 -6.77 26.71 -1.40
C ASP A 84 -5.75 26.50 -2.53
N GLY A 85 -5.86 25.43 -3.31
CA GLY A 85 -4.96 25.09 -4.40
C GLY A 85 -3.56 24.64 -3.92
N ALA A 86 -3.40 24.36 -2.61
CA ALA A 86 -2.10 23.96 -2.05
C ALA A 86 -1.73 22.51 -2.33
N ALA A 87 -2.66 21.68 -2.76
CA ALA A 87 -2.43 20.28 -3.14
C ALA A 87 -3.23 19.96 -4.39
N THR A 88 -2.56 19.42 -5.39
CA THR A 88 -3.19 18.98 -6.65
C THR A 88 -2.72 17.56 -6.98
N ILE A 89 -3.64 16.77 -7.48
CA ILE A 89 -3.39 15.43 -8.03
C ILE A 89 -3.95 15.40 -9.45
N GLU A 90 -3.11 15.12 -10.42
CA GLU A 90 -3.50 14.94 -11.81
C GLU A 90 -3.26 13.50 -12.24
N VAL A 91 -4.12 12.96 -13.08
CA VAL A 91 -3.92 11.65 -13.72
C VAL A 91 -3.95 11.84 -15.23
N ASN A 92 -2.81 11.66 -15.84
CA ASN A 92 -2.58 11.93 -17.26
C ASN A 92 -2.38 10.64 -18.05
N ALA A 93 -2.93 10.58 -19.25
CA ALA A 93 -2.59 9.56 -20.24
C ALA A 93 -1.26 9.90 -20.90
N VAL A 94 -0.33 8.97 -20.89
CA VAL A 94 0.97 9.10 -21.56
C VAL A 94 1.06 8.08 -22.67
N ALA A 95 1.25 8.56 -23.90
CA ALA A 95 1.55 7.68 -25.04
C ALA A 95 3.04 7.33 -25.04
N LEU A 96 3.33 6.04 -25.01
CA LEU A 96 4.68 5.50 -25.09
C LEU A 96 4.95 4.92 -26.48
N VAL A 97 6.21 4.67 -26.76
CA VAL A 97 6.60 3.88 -27.95
C VAL A 97 6.27 2.41 -27.65
N GLU A 98 5.73 1.70 -28.64
CA GLU A 98 5.45 0.25 -28.51
C GLU A 98 6.69 -0.53 -28.05
N GLY A 99 6.54 -1.35 -27.01
CA GLY A 99 7.61 -2.12 -26.40
C GLY A 99 8.49 -1.38 -25.39
N MET A 100 8.16 -0.13 -25.01
CA MET A 100 8.82 0.53 -23.88
C MET A 100 8.46 -0.13 -22.55
N GLU A 101 9.48 -0.33 -21.72
CA GLU A 101 9.37 -0.79 -20.34
C GLU A 101 9.56 0.38 -19.36
N LEU A 102 9.34 0.17 -18.07
CA LEU A 102 9.49 1.27 -17.07
C LEU A 102 10.92 1.77 -16.97
N GLU A 103 11.92 0.92 -17.22
CA GLU A 103 13.33 1.27 -17.27
C GLU A 103 13.63 2.28 -18.39
N ASP A 104 12.98 2.13 -19.56
CA ASP A 104 13.11 3.09 -20.67
C ASP A 104 12.47 4.45 -20.29
N VAL A 105 11.38 4.42 -19.51
CA VAL A 105 10.74 5.62 -18.99
C VAL A 105 11.64 6.29 -17.96
N GLU A 106 12.28 5.54 -17.07
CA GLU A 106 13.23 6.06 -16.08
C GLU A 106 14.38 6.78 -16.77
N ASP A 107 15.01 6.14 -17.77
CA ASP A 107 16.07 6.76 -18.56
C ASP A 107 15.60 8.08 -19.21
N TYR A 108 14.40 8.06 -19.79
CA TYR A 108 13.83 9.24 -20.45
C TYR A 108 13.57 10.41 -19.50
N VAL A 109 13.07 10.18 -18.28
CA VAL A 109 12.78 11.26 -17.32
C VAL A 109 14.05 11.76 -16.64
N THR A 110 15.00 10.88 -16.34
CA THR A 110 16.28 11.24 -15.72
C THR A 110 17.16 12.07 -16.66
N GLU A 111 17.18 11.78 -17.96
CA GLU A 111 17.82 12.62 -18.97
C GLU A 111 17.25 14.06 -19.02
N ARG A 112 16.04 14.27 -18.51
CA ARG A 112 15.34 15.56 -18.41
C ARG A 112 15.44 16.24 -17.06
N GLY A 113 16.21 15.63 -16.15
CA GLY A 113 16.51 16.22 -14.85
C GLY A 113 15.59 15.74 -13.72
N ALA A 114 14.77 14.72 -13.93
CA ALA A 114 14.06 14.05 -12.83
C ALA A 114 15.03 13.26 -11.94
N GLU A 115 14.74 13.20 -10.66
CA GLU A 115 15.41 12.31 -9.73
C GLU A 115 14.53 11.07 -9.54
N SER A 116 15.02 9.89 -9.96
CA SER A 116 14.30 8.63 -9.79
C SER A 116 14.37 8.18 -8.34
N ASP A 117 13.20 7.83 -7.78
CA ASP A 117 13.08 7.10 -6.52
C ASP A 117 13.10 5.58 -6.74
N GLY A 118 13.10 5.15 -8.01
CA GLY A 118 13.16 3.76 -8.44
C GLY A 118 11.79 3.11 -8.64
N PHE A 119 11.84 1.78 -8.69
CA PHE A 119 10.67 0.97 -8.98
C PHE A 119 9.93 0.55 -7.72
N PHE A 120 8.60 0.49 -7.85
CA PHE A 120 7.69 0.13 -6.76
C PHE A 120 6.69 -0.90 -7.27
N TRP A 121 6.28 -1.80 -6.40
CA TRP A 121 5.07 -2.56 -6.57
C TRP A 121 3.95 -1.91 -5.75
N ILE A 122 2.87 -1.49 -6.42
CA ILE A 122 1.74 -0.77 -5.80
C ILE A 122 0.47 -1.56 -6.05
N ASN A 123 -0.02 -2.31 -5.08
CA ASN A 123 -1.30 -3.04 -5.11
C ASN A 123 -1.55 -3.85 -6.41
N GLY A 124 -0.53 -4.47 -6.97
CA GLY A 124 -0.63 -5.27 -8.19
C GLY A 124 -0.06 -4.61 -9.44
N PHE A 125 0.38 -3.35 -9.35
CA PHE A 125 1.02 -2.64 -10.45
C PHE A 125 2.52 -2.46 -10.21
N ASP A 126 3.31 -2.69 -11.26
CA ASP A 126 4.68 -2.20 -11.31
C ASP A 126 4.65 -0.72 -11.67
N ALA A 127 5.38 0.09 -10.93
CA ALA A 127 5.37 1.54 -11.05
C ALA A 127 6.80 2.11 -10.97
N LEU A 128 7.04 3.17 -11.72
CA LEU A 128 8.20 4.04 -11.56
C LEU A 128 7.78 5.27 -10.76
N VAL A 129 8.57 5.63 -9.73
CA VAL A 129 8.38 6.87 -8.95
C VAL A 129 9.57 7.79 -9.17
N TYR A 130 9.30 9.07 -9.42
CA TYR A 130 10.35 10.06 -9.60
C TYR A 130 9.89 11.47 -9.17
N GLU A 131 10.85 12.33 -8.85
CA GLU A 131 10.62 13.72 -8.47
C GLU A 131 11.17 14.70 -9.53
N LEU A 132 10.39 15.72 -9.84
CA LEU A 132 10.81 16.91 -10.56
C LEU A 132 11.01 18.04 -9.54
N LYS A 133 12.15 18.06 -8.85
CA LYS A 133 12.43 18.98 -7.74
C LYS A 133 12.30 20.45 -8.09
N ASP A 134 12.73 20.82 -9.30
CA ASP A 134 12.64 22.21 -9.79
C ASP A 134 11.18 22.65 -9.98
N GLU A 135 10.26 21.71 -10.18
CA GLU A 135 8.83 21.92 -10.34
C GLU A 135 8.05 21.66 -9.05
N GLY A 136 8.67 21.01 -8.07
CA GLY A 136 8.03 20.61 -6.81
C GLY A 136 6.99 19.51 -7.00
N CYS A 137 7.20 18.62 -7.98
CA CYS A 137 6.26 17.53 -8.32
C CYS A 137 6.85 16.17 -7.99
N LEU A 138 5.98 15.26 -7.52
CA LEU A 138 6.20 13.83 -7.42
C LEU A 138 5.35 13.15 -8.48
N SER A 139 5.92 12.28 -9.29
CA SER A 139 5.21 11.53 -10.33
C SER A 139 5.30 10.03 -10.10
N VAL A 140 4.21 9.33 -10.42
CA VAL A 140 4.13 7.86 -10.46
C VAL A 140 3.66 7.44 -11.83
N VAL A 141 4.44 6.61 -12.52
CA VAL A 141 4.08 6.07 -13.85
C VAL A 141 3.76 4.59 -13.74
N ILE A 142 2.62 4.20 -14.30
CA ILE A 142 2.14 2.82 -14.36
C ILE A 142 1.84 2.48 -15.82
N LEU A 143 2.39 1.37 -16.32
CA LEU A 143 2.04 0.86 -17.64
C LEU A 143 0.64 0.27 -17.61
N VAL A 144 -0.20 0.66 -18.56
CA VAL A 144 -1.58 0.15 -18.70
C VAL A 144 -1.65 -0.95 -19.73
N ASP A 145 -0.98 -0.71 -20.86
CA ASP A 145 -0.85 -1.66 -21.96
C ASP A 145 0.41 -1.35 -22.79
N ASP A 146 0.64 -2.12 -23.85
CA ASP A 146 1.76 -1.89 -24.77
C ASP A 146 1.57 -0.56 -25.52
N GLY A 147 2.39 0.42 -25.19
CA GLY A 147 2.40 1.77 -25.78
C GLY A 147 1.57 2.80 -25.02
N SER A 148 1.03 2.50 -23.84
CA SER A 148 0.37 3.49 -23.00
C SER A 148 0.66 3.35 -21.51
N ALA A 149 0.72 4.50 -20.82
CA ALA A 149 0.89 4.58 -19.39
C ALA A 149 -0.08 5.60 -18.78
N LEU A 150 -0.27 5.51 -17.48
CA LEU A 150 -0.82 6.58 -16.66
C LEU A 150 0.29 7.21 -15.84
N GLU A 151 0.30 8.51 -15.80
CA GLU A 151 1.13 9.30 -14.92
C GLU A 151 0.26 10.01 -13.89
N PHE A 152 0.54 9.75 -12.62
CA PHE A 152 -0.07 10.44 -11.48
C PHE A 152 0.90 11.52 -11.04
N VAL A 153 0.53 12.78 -11.18
CA VAL A 153 1.33 13.93 -10.81
C VAL A 153 0.77 14.55 -9.54
N PHE A 154 1.61 14.68 -8.53
CA PHE A 154 1.32 15.35 -7.27
C PHE A 154 2.12 16.64 -7.22
N GLU A 155 1.44 17.79 -7.23
CA GLU A 155 2.07 19.10 -7.21
C GLU A 155 2.31 19.62 -5.79
N ASP A 156 3.21 20.60 -5.66
CA ASP A 156 3.56 21.29 -4.42
C ASP A 156 4.13 20.39 -3.31
N VAL A 157 4.72 19.24 -3.68
CA VAL A 157 5.27 18.26 -2.71
C VAL A 157 6.49 18.77 -1.94
N SER A 158 6.99 19.96 -2.21
CA SER A 158 7.97 20.66 -1.37
C SER A 158 7.41 21.00 0.02
N ASP A 159 6.07 21.08 0.17
CA ASP A 159 5.40 21.13 1.46
C ASP A 159 5.29 19.72 2.05
N PRO A 160 5.83 19.46 3.26
CA PRO A 160 5.79 18.12 3.88
C PRO A 160 4.38 17.57 4.11
N GLU A 161 3.34 18.45 4.27
CA GLU A 161 1.96 18.01 4.42
C GLU A 161 1.43 17.49 3.08
N VAL A 162 1.73 18.19 1.99
CA VAL A 162 1.35 17.77 0.64
C VAL A 162 2.09 16.51 0.22
N TYR A 163 3.41 16.42 0.49
CA TYR A 163 4.19 15.21 0.24
C TYR A 163 3.60 13.98 0.93
N SER A 164 3.19 14.15 2.20
CA SER A 164 2.60 13.05 2.96
C SER A 164 1.23 12.64 2.41
N LEU A 165 0.43 13.60 1.94
CA LEU A 165 -0.84 13.33 1.29
C LEU A 165 -0.63 12.61 -0.05
N ALA A 166 0.32 13.06 -0.86
CA ALA A 166 0.72 12.43 -2.12
C ALA A 166 1.13 10.97 -1.89
N SER A 167 2.02 10.74 -0.92
CA SER A 167 2.47 9.41 -0.54
C SER A 167 1.33 8.49 -0.08
N LEU A 168 0.38 9.04 0.70
CA LEU A 168 -0.80 8.28 1.12
C LEU A 168 -1.67 7.89 -0.07
N VAL A 169 -1.98 8.84 -0.97
CA VAL A 169 -2.81 8.57 -2.14
C VAL A 169 -2.12 7.60 -3.09
N MET A 170 -0.81 7.73 -3.29
CA MET A 170 -0.02 6.78 -4.08
C MET A 170 -0.19 5.33 -3.58
N CYS A 171 -0.16 5.08 -2.26
CA CYS A 171 -0.39 3.76 -1.69
C CYS A 171 -1.80 3.21 -1.95
N THR A 172 -2.74 4.02 -2.43
CA THR A 172 -4.13 3.64 -2.68
C THR A 172 -4.43 3.29 -4.13
N ILE A 173 -3.49 3.51 -5.06
CA ILE A 173 -3.64 3.13 -6.47
C ILE A 173 -3.80 1.61 -6.53
N GLN A 174 -4.90 1.12 -7.12
CA GLN A 174 -5.23 -0.31 -7.13
C GLN A 174 -6.11 -0.68 -8.32
N PRO A 175 -6.23 -1.97 -8.68
CA PRO A 175 -7.21 -2.41 -9.67
C PRO A 175 -8.64 -2.07 -9.23
N HIS A 176 -9.47 -1.58 -10.17
CA HIS A 176 -10.90 -1.34 -9.92
C HIS A 176 -11.65 -2.64 -9.64
N THR A 177 -11.32 -3.70 -10.39
CA THR A 177 -11.84 -5.04 -10.15
C THR A 177 -10.76 -5.86 -9.45
N LEU A 178 -10.98 -6.21 -8.19
CA LEU A 178 -10.09 -6.98 -7.36
C LEU A 178 -10.54 -8.44 -7.27
N GLU A 179 -9.56 -9.33 -7.36
CA GLU A 179 -9.74 -10.75 -7.04
C GLU A 179 -9.16 -11.04 -5.64
N VAL A 180 -9.55 -12.19 -5.06
CA VAL A 180 -9.02 -12.64 -3.76
C VAL A 180 -7.50 -12.73 -3.77
N ARG A 181 -6.92 -13.12 -4.92
CA ARG A 181 -5.47 -13.17 -5.10
C ARG A 181 -4.80 -11.80 -4.92
N ASP A 182 -5.38 -10.75 -5.50
CA ASP A 182 -4.81 -9.40 -5.43
C ASP A 182 -4.76 -8.94 -3.97
N LEU A 183 -5.83 -9.19 -3.23
CA LEU A 183 -5.88 -8.86 -1.81
C LEU A 183 -4.89 -9.70 -0.98
N ALA A 184 -4.71 -10.97 -1.28
CA ALA A 184 -3.69 -11.79 -0.61
C ALA A 184 -2.28 -11.23 -0.83
N LEU A 185 -1.95 -10.75 -2.03
CA LEU A 185 -0.69 -10.07 -2.33
C LEU A 185 -0.55 -8.74 -1.57
N MET A 186 -1.62 -7.95 -1.47
CA MET A 186 -1.62 -6.72 -0.66
C MET A 186 -1.41 -7.00 0.83
N MET A 187 -2.01 -8.07 1.37
CA MET A 187 -1.80 -8.51 2.76
C MET A 187 -0.36 -8.97 2.98
N ASP A 188 0.20 -9.75 2.03
CA ASP A 188 1.59 -10.21 2.10
C ASP A 188 2.55 -9.02 2.12
N ALA A 189 2.33 -8.05 1.25
CA ALA A 189 3.07 -6.80 1.20
C ALA A 189 3.00 -6.00 2.51
N ASP A 190 1.80 -5.85 3.10
CA ASP A 190 1.61 -5.19 4.40
C ASP A 190 2.32 -5.92 5.54
N LEU A 191 2.22 -7.24 5.57
CA LEU A 191 2.91 -8.06 6.57
C LEU A 191 4.42 -7.88 6.50
N ASN A 192 4.99 -8.02 5.30
CA ASN A 192 6.43 -7.92 5.10
C ASN A 192 6.96 -6.53 5.41
N SER A 193 6.23 -5.47 5.08
CA SER A 193 6.60 -4.08 5.42
C SER A 193 6.50 -3.77 6.91
N THR A 194 5.54 -4.37 7.62
CA THR A 194 5.25 -4.07 9.03
C THR A 194 6.02 -4.98 9.98
N TRP A 195 6.19 -6.26 9.63
CA TRP A 195 6.68 -7.32 10.54
C TRP A 195 7.98 -7.98 10.06
N GLY A 196 8.50 -7.59 8.89
CA GLY A 196 9.68 -8.17 8.27
C GLY A 196 9.38 -9.42 7.41
N PRO A 197 10.38 -9.99 6.74
CA PRO A 197 10.21 -10.99 5.68
C PRO A 197 9.72 -12.37 6.15
N ASP A 198 9.63 -12.60 7.45
CA ASP A 198 9.27 -13.90 8.03
C ASP A 198 7.76 -14.10 8.19
N LYS A 199 6.97 -13.63 7.23
CA LYS A 199 5.51 -13.73 7.25
C LYS A 199 5.02 -14.11 5.87
N HIS A 200 3.89 -14.79 5.78
CA HIS A 200 3.38 -15.26 4.50
C HIS A 200 1.86 -15.28 4.46
N VAL A 201 1.32 -14.87 3.32
CA VAL A 201 -0.12 -14.98 3.01
C VAL A 201 -0.31 -15.99 1.89
N SER A 202 -1.13 -17.00 2.16
CA SER A 202 -1.55 -17.97 1.17
C SER A 202 -3.00 -17.74 0.78
N TYR A 203 -3.31 -17.87 -0.50
CA TYR A 203 -4.68 -17.97 -0.98
C TYR A 203 -4.89 -19.34 -1.62
N PHE A 204 -6.12 -19.85 -1.56
CA PHE A 204 -6.47 -21.18 -2.01
C PHE A 204 -7.50 -21.15 -3.13
N ASP A 205 -7.58 -22.24 -3.89
CA ASP A 205 -8.52 -22.38 -5.02
C ASP A 205 -10.00 -22.30 -4.58
N ASP A 206 -10.30 -22.51 -3.31
CA ASP A 206 -11.64 -22.33 -2.73
C ASP A 206 -11.97 -20.87 -2.40
N GLY A 207 -11.05 -19.96 -2.66
CA GLY A 207 -11.21 -18.52 -2.40
C GLY A 207 -10.91 -18.11 -0.96
N SER A 208 -10.31 -18.98 -0.14
CA SER A 208 -9.92 -18.61 1.22
C SER A 208 -8.51 -18.02 1.29
N ILE A 209 -8.27 -17.20 2.32
CA ILE A 209 -6.97 -16.62 2.65
C ILE A 209 -6.51 -17.13 4.00
N ASN A 210 -5.26 -17.56 4.09
CA ASN A 210 -4.59 -17.88 5.33
C ASN A 210 -3.36 -16.99 5.53
N VAL A 211 -3.33 -16.29 6.66
CA VAL A 211 -2.24 -15.40 7.08
C VAL A 211 -1.42 -16.15 8.12
N ASN A 212 -0.19 -16.50 7.79
CA ASN A 212 0.75 -17.13 8.71
C ASN A 212 1.76 -16.10 9.21
N MET A 213 1.86 -15.98 10.52
CA MET A 213 2.84 -15.13 11.20
C MET A 213 3.66 -16.00 12.15
N TRP A 214 4.97 -15.78 12.21
CA TRP A 214 5.85 -16.46 13.15
C TRP A 214 6.93 -15.52 13.67
N GLU A 215 7.60 -15.93 14.71
CA GLU A 215 8.81 -15.28 15.23
C GLU A 215 9.87 -16.34 15.44
N GLU A 216 11.08 -16.12 14.92
CA GLU A 216 12.19 -17.08 14.99
C GLU A 216 12.49 -17.60 16.39
N ASN A 217 12.25 -16.78 17.42
CA ASN A 217 12.54 -17.12 18.81
C ASN A 217 11.37 -17.74 19.55
N VAL A 218 10.23 -18.02 18.90
CA VAL A 218 9.05 -18.63 19.51
C VAL A 218 8.90 -20.06 19.02
N ASN A 219 8.89 -21.00 19.97
CA ASN A 219 8.76 -22.43 19.71
C ASN A 219 8.06 -23.15 20.87
N ALA A 220 7.82 -24.45 20.75
CA ALA A 220 7.14 -25.27 21.74
C ALA A 220 7.78 -25.21 23.15
N ASP A 221 9.09 -25.08 23.22
CA ASP A 221 9.82 -25.13 24.51
C ASP A 221 9.71 -23.81 25.27
N ASN A 222 9.57 -22.70 24.56
CA ASN A 222 9.63 -21.37 25.15
C ASN A 222 8.33 -20.57 25.09
N ILE A 223 7.31 -21.01 24.35
CA ILE A 223 6.02 -20.29 24.21
C ILE A 223 5.44 -19.88 25.57
N LYS A 224 5.55 -20.73 26.59
CA LYS A 224 5.10 -20.45 27.96
C LYS A 224 5.87 -19.35 28.67
N ASN A 225 7.03 -18.99 28.15
CA ASN A 225 7.90 -17.94 28.67
C ASN A 225 7.77 -16.63 27.87
N VAL A 226 6.94 -16.60 26.83
CA VAL A 226 6.68 -15.37 26.07
C VAL A 226 6.07 -14.35 27.01
N LYS A 227 6.84 -13.31 27.26
CA LYS A 227 6.39 -12.18 28.09
C LYS A 227 5.28 -11.45 27.38
N ASN A 228 4.22 -11.16 28.15
CA ASN A 228 3.13 -10.34 27.64
C ASN A 228 2.31 -11.01 26.50
N TRP A 229 2.00 -12.31 26.66
CA TRP A 229 1.19 -13.05 25.69
C TRP A 229 -0.12 -12.36 25.33
N ASP A 230 -0.77 -11.70 26.30
CA ASP A 230 -1.99 -10.93 26.03
C ASP A 230 -1.78 -9.81 25.01
N ALA A 231 -0.62 -9.15 25.00
CA ALA A 231 -0.31 -8.13 24.00
C ALA A 231 -0.03 -8.76 22.62
N VAL A 232 0.68 -9.88 22.56
CA VAL A 232 0.88 -10.64 21.32
C VAL A 232 -0.46 -11.06 20.74
N ARG A 233 -1.33 -11.64 21.57
CA ARG A 233 -2.69 -12.03 21.16
C ARG A 233 -3.50 -10.85 20.64
N GLN A 234 -3.48 -9.72 21.35
CA GLN A 234 -4.21 -8.52 20.94
C GLN A 234 -3.70 -7.97 19.61
N ASP A 235 -2.41 -7.93 19.42
CA ASP A 235 -1.78 -7.52 18.18
C ASP A 235 -2.23 -8.37 16.95
N LYS A 236 -2.35 -9.70 17.15
CA LYS A 236 -2.84 -10.58 16.08
C LYS A 236 -4.35 -10.41 15.83
N ILE A 237 -5.13 -10.10 16.87
CA ILE A 237 -6.56 -9.75 16.73
C ILE A 237 -6.68 -8.44 15.93
N ASP A 238 -5.91 -7.42 16.28
CA ASP A 238 -5.94 -6.11 15.61
C ASP A 238 -5.55 -6.24 14.12
N THR A 239 -4.55 -7.07 13.81
CA THR A 239 -4.15 -7.38 12.43
C THR A 239 -5.26 -8.11 11.68
N TYR A 240 -5.87 -9.13 12.28
CA TYR A 240 -7.00 -9.85 11.70
C TYR A 240 -8.18 -8.91 11.39
N GLU A 241 -8.55 -8.06 12.34
CA GLU A 241 -9.64 -7.09 12.18
C GLU A 241 -9.35 -6.06 11.08
N LEU A 242 -8.09 -5.61 10.95
CA LEU A 242 -7.66 -4.73 9.87
C LEU A 242 -7.91 -5.39 8.51
N TYR A 243 -7.53 -6.66 8.36
CA TYR A 243 -7.70 -7.40 7.12
C TYR A 243 -9.18 -7.68 6.80
N VAL A 244 -10.00 -7.99 7.80
CA VAL A 244 -11.47 -8.10 7.63
C VAL A 244 -12.08 -6.78 7.15
N ARG A 245 -11.62 -5.64 7.69
CA ARG A 245 -12.06 -4.32 7.22
C ARG A 245 -11.62 -4.06 5.77
N ALA A 246 -10.37 -4.40 5.41
CA ALA A 246 -9.88 -4.30 4.03
C ALA A 246 -10.74 -5.11 3.07
N LEU A 247 -11.02 -6.39 3.39
CA LEU A 247 -11.94 -7.25 2.63
C LEU A 247 -13.31 -6.59 2.43
N SER A 248 -13.85 -5.98 3.48
CA SER A 248 -15.16 -5.33 3.43
C SER A 248 -15.17 -4.08 2.55
N ILE A 249 -14.15 -3.23 2.67
CA ILE A 249 -14.02 -1.98 1.89
C ILE A 249 -13.84 -2.29 0.41
N LEU A 250 -13.09 -3.33 0.09
CA LEU A 250 -12.78 -3.75 -1.28
C LEU A 250 -13.84 -4.69 -1.89
N GLY A 251 -14.98 -4.86 -1.22
CA GLY A 251 -16.10 -5.63 -1.76
C GLY A 251 -15.97 -7.15 -1.66
N LEU A 252 -14.93 -7.66 -0.97
CA LEU A 252 -14.60 -9.09 -0.82
C LEU A 252 -14.95 -9.63 0.59
N LYS A 253 -15.95 -9.06 1.25
CA LYS A 253 -16.32 -9.33 2.65
C LYS A 253 -16.67 -10.79 2.97
N ASP A 254 -17.07 -11.57 1.96
CA ASP A 254 -17.46 -12.98 2.12
C ASP A 254 -16.27 -13.94 1.94
N THR A 255 -15.05 -13.43 1.75
CA THR A 255 -13.83 -14.22 1.67
C THR A 255 -13.49 -14.80 3.04
N PRO A 256 -13.38 -16.13 3.17
CA PRO A 256 -12.94 -16.75 4.42
C PRO A 256 -11.49 -16.35 4.72
N LEU A 257 -11.26 -15.83 5.92
CA LEU A 257 -9.95 -15.41 6.39
C LEU A 257 -9.59 -16.16 7.67
N THR A 258 -8.40 -16.76 7.67
CA THR A 258 -7.78 -17.34 8.86
C THR A 258 -6.46 -16.63 9.14
N LEU A 259 -6.18 -16.31 10.39
CA LEU A 259 -4.86 -15.85 10.82
C LEU A 259 -4.29 -16.85 11.84
N GLN A 260 -3.07 -17.30 11.59
CA GLN A 260 -2.34 -18.20 12.47
C GLN A 260 -1.03 -17.58 12.93
N PHE A 261 -0.72 -17.73 14.20
CA PHE A 261 0.61 -17.48 14.74
C PHE A 261 1.26 -18.82 15.08
N THR A 262 2.41 -19.09 14.48
CA THR A 262 3.06 -20.40 14.49
C THR A 262 4.52 -20.30 14.96
N ASP A 263 5.19 -21.44 15.07
CA ASP A 263 6.64 -21.49 15.11
C ASP A 263 7.26 -21.22 13.72
N ALA A 264 8.56 -21.04 13.66
CA ALA A 264 9.28 -20.73 12.42
C ALA A 264 9.15 -21.84 11.37
N ASP A 265 9.02 -23.09 11.78
CA ASP A 265 8.83 -24.22 10.88
C ASP A 265 7.37 -24.37 10.41
N GLN A 266 6.46 -23.56 10.95
CA GLN A 266 5.01 -23.57 10.69
C GLN A 266 4.34 -24.91 11.00
N GLU A 267 4.93 -25.70 11.87
CA GLU A 267 4.41 -27.01 12.29
C GLU A 267 3.49 -26.91 13.52
N LEU A 268 3.74 -25.90 14.39
CA LEU A 268 3.00 -25.72 15.63
C LEU A 268 2.23 -24.40 15.62
N ILE A 269 0.92 -24.49 15.76
CA ILE A 269 0.04 -23.33 15.90
C ILE A 269 -0.01 -22.93 17.37
N PHE A 270 0.26 -21.66 17.66
CA PHE A 270 0.14 -21.08 19.00
C PHE A 270 -1.12 -20.25 19.17
N LEU A 271 -1.62 -19.64 18.10
CA LEU A 271 -2.88 -18.92 18.07
C LEU A 271 -3.54 -19.14 16.71
N SER A 272 -4.86 -19.32 16.67
CA SER A 272 -5.65 -19.28 15.45
C SER A 272 -6.88 -18.41 15.64
N ILE A 273 -7.17 -17.57 14.64
CA ILE A 273 -8.32 -16.67 14.58
C ILE A 273 -9.07 -16.94 13.29
N GLU A 274 -10.36 -17.27 13.40
CA GLU A 274 -11.27 -17.57 12.29
C GLU A 274 -12.64 -16.94 12.59
N ASP A 275 -13.31 -16.39 11.60
CA ASP A 275 -14.62 -15.76 11.75
C ASP A 275 -14.71 -14.75 12.92
N GLY A 276 -13.64 -13.99 13.16
CA GLY A 276 -13.55 -13.02 14.26
C GLY A 276 -13.45 -13.65 15.64
N LYS A 277 -13.12 -14.93 15.76
CA LYS A 277 -13.00 -15.64 17.03
C LYS A 277 -11.66 -16.34 17.13
N ILE A 278 -11.12 -16.35 18.33
CA ILE A 278 -9.99 -17.21 18.64
C ILE A 278 -10.51 -18.65 18.67
N THR A 279 -10.05 -19.47 17.74
CA THR A 279 -10.38 -20.90 17.65
C THR A 279 -9.37 -21.77 18.35
N TYR A 280 -8.16 -21.26 18.53
CA TYR A 280 -7.10 -21.92 19.30
C TYR A 280 -6.20 -20.89 19.99
N ASP A 281 -5.82 -21.15 21.24
CA ASP A 281 -4.85 -20.37 22.03
C ASP A 281 -4.04 -21.35 22.91
N ALA A 282 -2.76 -21.48 22.64
CA ALA A 282 -1.87 -22.42 23.33
C ALA A 282 -1.65 -22.09 24.82
N LEU A 283 -1.98 -20.85 25.24
CA LEU A 283 -1.78 -20.39 26.62
C LEU A 283 -3.08 -19.95 27.31
N ALA A 284 -4.26 -20.27 26.74
CA ALA A 284 -5.57 -20.01 27.35
C ALA A 284 -5.87 -20.90 28.55
#